data_242af3de88dc5ab5698a7d4e811d66e4
#
_entry.id   242af3de88dc5ab5698a7d4e811d66e4
#
_cell.length_a   1.000
_cell.length_b   1.000
_cell.length_c   1.000
_cell.angle_alpha   90.00
_cell.angle_beta   90.00
_cell.angle_gamma   90.00
#
_symmetry.space_group_name_H-M   'P 1'
#
loop_
_entity.id
_entity.type
_entity.pdbx_description
1 polymer ?
#
loop_
_entity_poly.entity_id
_entity_poly.type
_entity_poly.pdbx_seq_one_letter_code
_entity_poly.pdbx_strand_id
1 'polypeptide(L)'
;MIINISAKTGEGKTKQLIEMCANEIIKDNKIKVIFISRDKDCVEWTPYVEAICGDKYNNNFRPIYIEDASVMIKLLPSIDRPPYDVIALDDYILSGAQLRYLHSQANNGHGKVIYTTQMDDIY
;
A
#
# COMPACT_ATOMS: atom_id res chain seq x y z
N MET A 1 -2.70 -10.02 7.94
CA MET A 1 -3.05 -8.87 8.81
C MET A 1 -3.54 -7.70 7.96
N ILE A 2 -4.58 -7.05 8.39
CA ILE A 2 -5.15 -5.88 7.71
C ILE A 2 -5.01 -4.69 8.67
N ILE A 3 -4.33 -3.63 8.21
CA ILE A 3 -4.06 -2.46 9.03
C ILE A 3 -4.69 -1.23 8.39
N ASN A 4 -5.46 -0.49 9.16
CA ASN A 4 -6.10 0.74 8.72
C ASN A 4 -5.36 1.97 9.26
N ILE A 5 -5.09 2.93 8.38
CA ILE A 5 -4.59 4.25 8.78
C ILE A 5 -5.72 5.23 8.54
N SER A 6 -6.26 5.77 9.63
CA SER A 6 -7.41 6.66 9.59
C SER A 6 -6.99 8.06 10.01
N ALA A 7 -7.27 9.05 9.17
CA ALA A 7 -6.88 10.42 9.42
C ALA A 7 -7.81 11.37 8.66
N LYS A 8 -7.93 12.59 9.15
CA LYS A 8 -8.66 13.64 8.45
C LYS A 8 -7.87 14.08 7.21
N THR A 9 -8.57 14.66 6.25
CA THR A 9 -7.92 15.26 5.07
C THR A 9 -6.83 16.22 5.52
N GLY A 10 -5.65 16.09 4.92
CA GLY A 10 -4.53 16.98 5.21
C GLY A 10 -3.69 16.59 6.41
N GLU A 11 -3.97 15.47 7.06
CA GLU A 11 -3.19 14.99 8.22
C GLU A 11 -2.04 14.06 7.84
N GLY A 12 -1.70 13.97 6.55
CA GLY A 12 -0.54 13.21 6.11
C GLY A 12 -0.70 11.71 6.14
N LYS A 13 -1.89 11.19 5.88
CA LYS A 13 -2.15 9.75 5.90
C LYS A 13 -1.33 8.99 4.85
N THR A 14 -1.11 9.59 3.67
CA THR A 14 -0.29 8.99 2.63
C THR A 14 1.15 8.85 3.10
N LYS A 15 1.69 9.89 3.73
CA LYS A 15 3.04 9.86 4.28
C LYS A 15 3.17 8.79 5.35
N GLN A 16 2.17 8.65 6.23
CA GLN A 16 2.16 7.59 7.24
C GLN A 16 2.18 6.21 6.61
N LEU A 17 1.38 6.00 5.55
CA LEU A 17 1.36 4.75 4.82
C LEU A 17 2.73 4.42 4.22
N ILE A 18 3.35 5.41 3.59
CA ILE A 18 4.69 5.25 2.99
C ILE A 18 5.73 4.92 4.06
N GLU A 19 5.67 5.60 5.20
CA GLU A 19 6.60 5.34 6.30
C GLU A 19 6.42 3.93 6.87
N MET A 20 5.20 3.45 6.95
CA MET A 20 4.94 2.07 7.37
C MET A 20 5.49 1.06 6.37
N CYS A 21 5.37 1.33 5.06
CA CYS A 21 5.97 0.49 4.03
C CYS A 21 7.49 0.44 4.19
N ALA A 22 8.12 1.60 4.37
CA ALA A 22 9.56 1.67 4.56
C ALA A 22 10.01 0.90 5.80
N ASN A 23 9.25 1.01 6.90
CA ASN A 23 9.55 0.27 8.12
C ASN A 23 9.48 -1.24 7.93
N GLU A 24 8.54 -1.73 7.12
CA GLU A 24 8.47 -3.16 6.80
C GLU A 24 9.73 -3.62 6.06
N ILE A 25 10.21 -2.81 5.13
CA ILE A 25 11.44 -3.11 4.39
C ILE A 25 12.65 -3.11 5.32
N ILE A 26 12.70 -2.17 6.27
CA ILE A 26 13.80 -2.10 7.25
C ILE A 26 13.83 -3.34 8.12
N LYS A 27 12.66 -3.82 8.55
CA LYS A 27 12.57 -5.03 9.38
C LYS A 27 13.01 -6.27 8.64
N ASP A 28 12.71 -6.37 7.35
CA ASP A 28 13.07 -7.51 6.52
C ASP A 28 13.27 -7.02 5.09
N ASN A 29 14.52 -6.89 4.68
CA ASN A 29 14.87 -6.36 3.36
C ASN A 29 14.61 -7.33 2.22
N LYS A 30 14.05 -8.49 2.50
CA LYS A 30 13.66 -9.46 1.46
C LYS A 30 12.20 -9.31 1.05
N ILE A 31 11.40 -8.58 1.82
CA ILE A 31 9.98 -8.40 1.49
C ILE A 31 9.80 -7.50 0.27
N LYS A 32 8.66 -7.65 -0.37
CA LYS A 32 8.27 -6.82 -1.49
C LYS A 32 6.98 -6.10 -1.16
N VAL A 33 6.94 -4.81 -1.46
CA VAL A 33 5.79 -3.94 -1.20
C VAL A 33 5.26 -3.41 -2.52
N ILE A 34 3.97 -3.55 -2.75
CA ILE A 34 3.29 -2.85 -3.84
C ILE A 34 2.45 -1.72 -3.23
N PHE A 35 2.63 -0.52 -3.75
CA PHE A 35 1.90 0.67 -3.32
C PHE A 35 0.98 1.12 -4.44
N ILE A 36 -0.32 0.97 -4.24
CA ILE A 36 -1.33 1.30 -5.24
C ILE A 36 -2.06 2.55 -4.79
N SER A 37 -2.03 3.58 -5.62
CA SER A 37 -2.56 4.89 -5.26
C SER A 37 -3.45 5.45 -6.37
N ARG A 38 -4.39 6.29 -5.97
CA ARG A 38 -5.20 7.09 -6.88
C ARG A 38 -4.47 8.36 -7.33
N ASP A 39 -3.31 8.62 -6.78
CA ASP A 39 -2.47 9.75 -7.18
C ASP A 39 -1.55 9.32 -8.33
N LYS A 40 -1.70 9.97 -9.49
CA LYS A 40 -0.89 9.68 -10.67
C LYS A 40 0.60 9.96 -10.46
N ASP A 41 0.94 10.78 -9.48
CA ASP A 41 2.33 11.11 -9.15
C ASP A 41 2.91 10.21 -8.05
N CYS A 42 2.26 9.09 -7.76
CA CYS A 42 2.67 8.20 -6.67
C CYS A 42 4.10 7.65 -6.82
N VAL A 43 4.62 7.61 -8.03
CA VAL A 43 6.00 7.18 -8.29
C VAL A 43 7.02 8.08 -7.58
N GLU A 44 6.66 9.32 -7.29
CA GLU A 44 7.54 10.27 -6.61
C GLU A 44 7.86 9.88 -5.17
N TRP A 45 7.11 8.92 -4.59
CA TRP A 45 7.40 8.41 -3.25
C TRP A 45 8.59 7.46 -3.21
N THR A 46 9.02 6.91 -4.36
CA THR A 46 10.14 5.96 -4.38
C THR A 46 11.43 6.55 -3.80
N PRO A 47 11.90 7.75 -4.18
CA PRO A 47 13.10 8.32 -3.58
C PRO A 47 12.97 8.53 -2.08
N TYR A 48 11.77 8.83 -1.59
CA TYR A 48 11.51 9.01 -0.16
C TYR A 48 11.68 7.69 0.60
N VAL A 49 11.14 6.60 0.04
CA VAL A 49 11.31 5.26 0.62
C VAL A 49 12.78 4.84 0.60
N GLU A 50 13.49 5.09 -0.50
CA GLU A 50 14.91 4.79 -0.60
C GLU A 50 15.71 5.53 0.47
N ALA A 51 15.38 6.80 0.70
CA ALA A 51 16.07 7.61 1.71
C ALA A 51 15.85 7.06 3.13
N ILE A 52 14.62 6.63 3.44
CA ILE A 52 14.31 6.06 4.75
C ILE A 52 15.00 4.71 4.95
N CYS A 53 14.95 3.85 3.94
CA CYS A 53 15.48 2.49 4.05
C CYS A 53 17.00 2.42 3.99
N GLY A 54 17.64 3.36 3.30
CA GLY A 54 19.10 3.37 3.17
C GLY A 54 19.62 2.05 2.59
N ASP A 55 20.55 1.44 3.28
CA ASP A 55 21.19 0.19 2.85
C ASP A 55 20.24 -0.99 2.76
N LYS A 56 19.07 -0.89 3.40
CA LYS A 56 18.08 -1.96 3.38
C LYS A 56 17.25 -1.97 2.11
N TYR A 57 17.27 -0.88 1.34
CA TYR A 57 16.49 -0.81 0.12
C TYR A 57 17.06 -1.74 -0.95
N ASN A 58 16.19 -2.56 -1.54
CA ASN A 58 16.59 -3.54 -2.54
C ASN A 58 15.52 -3.63 -3.65
N ASN A 59 15.12 -2.48 -4.17
CA ASN A 59 14.07 -2.39 -5.19
C ASN A 59 12.79 -3.11 -4.79
N ASN A 60 12.45 -3.05 -3.52
CA ASN A 60 11.32 -3.76 -2.97
C ASN A 60 10.06 -2.89 -2.81
N PHE A 61 10.04 -1.69 -3.35
CA PHE A 61 8.89 -0.81 -3.32
C PHE A 61 8.44 -0.52 -4.76
N ARG A 62 7.20 -0.87 -5.08
CA ARG A 62 6.65 -0.69 -6.43
C ARG A 62 5.40 0.18 -6.39
N PRO A 63 5.47 1.46 -6.79
CA PRO A 63 4.28 2.31 -6.87
C PRO A 63 3.53 2.08 -8.18
N ILE A 64 2.19 2.02 -8.08
CA ILE A 64 1.31 1.84 -9.24
C ILE A 64 0.13 2.80 -9.10
N TYR A 65 -0.17 3.54 -10.16
CA TYR A 65 -1.33 4.40 -10.21
C TYR A 65 -2.52 3.66 -10.79
N ILE A 66 -3.60 3.56 -10.04
CA ILE A 66 -4.89 3.05 -10.52
C ILE A 66 -5.98 3.90 -9.88
N GLU A 67 -6.77 4.59 -10.69
CA GLU A 67 -7.76 5.52 -10.16
C GLU A 67 -8.99 4.83 -9.59
N ASP A 68 -9.46 3.77 -10.22
CA ASP A 68 -10.71 3.09 -9.88
C ASP A 68 -10.45 1.84 -9.05
N ALA A 69 -11.12 1.74 -7.89
CA ALA A 69 -10.95 0.60 -6.98
C ALA A 69 -11.34 -0.74 -7.61
N SER A 70 -12.41 -0.77 -8.41
CA SER A 70 -12.83 -2.01 -9.05
C SER A 70 -11.84 -2.48 -10.11
N VAL A 71 -11.22 -1.55 -10.82
CA VAL A 71 -10.15 -1.86 -11.78
C VAL A 71 -8.93 -2.39 -11.03
N MET A 72 -8.56 -1.76 -9.92
CA MET A 72 -7.44 -2.18 -9.10
C MET A 72 -7.62 -3.63 -8.63
N ILE A 73 -8.80 -3.98 -8.13
CA ILE A 73 -9.08 -5.33 -7.65
C ILE A 73 -8.99 -6.35 -8.78
N LYS A 74 -9.49 -6.02 -9.97
CA LYS A 74 -9.42 -6.91 -11.12
C LYS A 74 -8.00 -7.13 -11.62
N LEU A 75 -7.17 -6.08 -11.59
CA LEU A 75 -5.81 -6.14 -12.11
C LEU A 75 -4.82 -6.77 -11.14
N LEU A 76 -5.14 -6.76 -9.86
CA LEU A 76 -4.20 -7.18 -8.81
C LEU A 76 -3.58 -8.56 -9.06
N PRO A 77 -4.34 -9.62 -9.41
CA PRO A 77 -3.72 -10.92 -9.66
C PRO A 77 -2.68 -10.92 -10.78
N SER A 78 -2.80 -9.98 -11.73
CA SER A 78 -1.83 -9.85 -12.83
C SER A 78 -0.59 -9.08 -12.44
N ILE A 79 -0.74 -8.04 -11.61
CA ILE A 79 0.37 -7.19 -11.21
C ILE A 79 1.10 -7.70 -9.97
N ASP A 80 0.45 -8.56 -9.17
CA ASP A 80 1.00 -9.14 -7.95
C ASP A 80 1.72 -10.45 -8.26
N ARG A 81 2.75 -10.36 -9.11
CA ARG A 81 3.54 -11.53 -9.54
C ARG A 81 5.02 -11.21 -9.55
N PRO A 82 5.84 -11.87 -8.70
CA PRO A 82 5.39 -12.80 -7.63
C PRO A 82 4.57 -12.08 -6.57
N PRO A 83 3.79 -12.80 -5.75
CA PRO A 83 2.95 -12.15 -4.75
C PRO A 83 3.75 -11.24 -3.83
N TYR A 84 3.22 -10.06 -3.59
CA TYR A 84 3.85 -9.09 -2.70
C TYR A 84 3.52 -9.42 -1.25
N ASP A 85 4.48 -9.17 -0.36
CA ASP A 85 4.30 -9.40 1.07
C ASP A 85 3.42 -8.33 1.71
N VAL A 86 3.48 -7.11 1.18
CA VAL A 86 2.69 -5.98 1.66
C VAL A 86 1.98 -5.34 0.48
N ILE A 87 0.67 -5.20 0.61
CA ILE A 87 -0.16 -4.45 -0.34
C ILE A 87 -0.61 -3.18 0.37
N ALA A 88 -0.11 -2.05 -0.08
CA ALA A 88 -0.44 -0.74 0.49
C ALA A 88 -1.38 0.00 -0.46
N LEU A 89 -2.52 0.45 0.08
CA LEU A 89 -3.60 1.05 -0.72
C LEU A 89 -3.89 2.45 -0.22
N ASP A 90 -3.74 3.43 -1.09
CA ASP A 90 -3.89 4.82 -0.73
C ASP A 90 -5.16 5.42 -1.32
N ASP A 91 -6.07 5.81 -0.43
CA ASP A 91 -7.25 6.60 -0.76
C ASP A 91 -8.32 5.86 -1.57
N TYR A 92 -8.50 4.56 -1.30
CA TYR A 92 -9.61 3.79 -1.87
C TYR A 92 -10.70 3.59 -0.82
N ILE A 93 -11.96 3.57 -1.29
CA ILE A 93 -13.10 3.19 -0.46
C ILE A 93 -13.33 1.69 -0.70
N LEU A 94 -13.09 0.88 0.33
CA LEU A 94 -13.13 -0.56 0.21
C LEU A 94 -14.08 -1.18 1.23
N SER A 95 -14.83 -2.18 0.79
CA SER A 95 -15.67 -2.97 1.69
C SER A 95 -14.83 -3.99 2.46
N GLY A 96 -15.41 -4.53 3.53
CA GLY A 96 -14.74 -5.60 4.27
C GLY A 96 -14.46 -6.82 3.40
N ALA A 97 -15.36 -7.16 2.48
CA ALA A 97 -15.16 -8.28 1.56
C ALA A 97 -14.00 -8.02 0.60
N GLN A 98 -13.89 -6.78 0.09
CA GLN A 98 -12.77 -6.40 -0.76
C GLN A 98 -11.44 -6.47 -0.02
N LEU A 99 -11.42 -5.98 1.21
CA LEU A 99 -10.21 -6.04 2.05
C LEU A 99 -9.79 -7.48 2.31
N ARG A 100 -10.73 -8.37 2.58
CA ARG A 100 -10.42 -9.78 2.80
C ARG A 100 -9.87 -10.43 1.52
N TYR A 101 -10.44 -10.08 0.36
CA TYR A 101 -9.93 -10.55 -0.92
C TYR A 101 -8.49 -10.10 -1.14
N LEU A 102 -8.22 -8.81 -0.91
CA LEU A 102 -6.88 -8.24 -1.06
C LEU A 102 -5.88 -8.90 -0.11
N HIS A 103 -6.31 -9.16 1.11
CA HIS A 103 -5.45 -9.87 2.07
C HIS A 103 -5.11 -11.28 1.60
N SER A 104 -6.05 -11.97 0.93
CA SER A 104 -5.78 -13.29 0.38
C SER A 104 -4.72 -13.26 -0.71
N GLN A 105 -4.52 -12.11 -1.36
CA GLN A 105 -3.51 -11.93 -2.40
C GLN A 105 -2.14 -11.55 -1.84
N ALA A 106 -2.08 -10.99 -0.64
CA ALA A 106 -0.83 -10.58 -0.03
C ALA A 106 -0.08 -11.83 0.46
N ASN A 107 0.97 -12.21 -0.27
CA ASN A 107 1.77 -13.41 0.01
C ASN A 107 0.89 -14.64 0.30
N ASN A 108 -0.10 -14.86 -0.57
CA ASN A 108 -1.05 -15.99 -0.46
C ASN A 108 -1.78 -16.02 0.89
N GLY A 109 -2.13 -14.86 1.43
CA GLY A 109 -2.83 -14.74 2.70
C GLY A 109 -1.94 -14.64 3.93
N HIS A 110 -0.62 -14.69 3.76
CA HIS A 110 0.34 -14.60 4.87
C HIS A 110 0.94 -13.21 5.04
N GLY A 111 0.62 -12.28 4.13
CA GLY A 111 1.17 -10.94 4.14
C GLY A 111 0.30 -9.93 4.87
N LYS A 112 0.51 -8.66 4.53
CA LYS A 112 -0.21 -7.53 5.13
C LYS A 112 -0.90 -6.71 4.07
N VAL A 113 -2.09 -6.20 4.41
CA VAL A 113 -2.75 -5.13 3.67
C VAL A 113 -2.78 -3.91 4.58
N ILE A 114 -2.21 -2.81 4.12
CA ILE A 114 -2.24 -1.54 4.85
C ILE A 114 -2.98 -0.55 3.96
N TYR A 115 -4.01 0.08 4.48
CA TYR A 115 -4.81 1.00 3.68
C TYR A 115 -5.16 2.26 4.44
N THR A 116 -5.37 3.35 3.70
CA THR A 116 -5.78 4.62 4.28
C THR A 116 -7.27 4.83 4.13
N THR A 117 -7.87 5.40 5.15
CA THR A 117 -9.27 5.81 5.14
C THR A 117 -9.34 7.27 5.51
N GLN A 118 -10.07 8.05 4.74
CA GLN A 118 -10.31 9.44 5.08
C GLN A 118 -11.43 9.50 6.11
N MET A 119 -11.16 10.16 7.23
CA MET A 119 -12.17 10.46 8.22
C MET A 119 -12.83 11.78 7.83
N ASP A 120 -14.00 11.69 7.22
CA ASP A 120 -14.71 12.88 6.80
C ASP A 120 -15.49 13.51 7.95
N ASP A 121 -15.57 14.82 7.92
CA ASP A 121 -16.34 15.61 8.88
C ASP A 121 -17.80 15.75 8.44
N ILE A 122 -18.34 14.70 7.89
CA ILE A 122 -19.72 14.72 7.37
C ILE A 122 -20.78 14.51 8.44
N TYR A 123 -20.35 14.33 9.65
CA TYR A 123 -21.28 14.13 10.77
C TYR A 123 -21.46 15.38 11.55
#